data_288d40dd8c12d764ea0ae6b44be66e68
#
_entry.id   288d40dd8c12d764ea0ae6b44be66e68
#
_cell.length_a   1.000
_cell.length_b   1.000
_cell.length_c   1.000
_cell.angle_alpha   90.00
_cell.angle_beta   90.00
_cell.angle_gamma   90.00
#
_symmetry.space_group_name_H-M   'P 1'
#
loop_
_entity.id
_entity.type
_entity.pdbx_description
1 polymer ?
#
loop_
_entity_poly.entity_id
_entity_poly.type
_entity_poly.pdbx_seq_one_letter_code
_entity_poly.pdbx_strand_id
1 'polypeptide(L)'
;MKKGFLFAAILLVAASFNNTASAQVKIGYFDDQSVIALFPGIQEKLDTVLKSYAQDSLQDEYNYTLKDYQIKDSIYKRDSADLSKRPKALQMATDDLNRLKYKLINWQQYQQQSMEQKQENLLMPYRQKIAAALAEVIKEQKYDFVLKQESLSPYTNPSITGNYNLTIPVAMKLKLPLPKEVEEAFRVARGVAPAAAPAAKAPAKKG
;
A
#
# COMPACT_ATOMS: atom_id res chain seq x y z
N MET A 1 -15.43 -57.72 -38.69
CA MET A 1 -14.81 -56.41 -38.77
C MET A 1 -15.63 -55.23 -38.13
N LYS A 2 -16.98 -55.29 -38.08
CA LYS A 2 -17.82 -54.21 -37.53
C LYS A 2 -17.78 -54.08 -36.01
N LYS A 3 -17.49 -55.15 -35.22
CA LYS A 3 -17.47 -55.11 -33.75
C LYS A 3 -16.21 -54.43 -33.19
N GLY A 4 -15.07 -54.49 -33.87
CA GLY A 4 -13.83 -53.84 -33.41
C GLY A 4 -13.86 -52.32 -33.56
N PHE A 5 -14.58 -51.81 -34.55
CA PHE A 5 -14.71 -50.38 -34.80
C PHE A 5 -15.58 -49.68 -33.74
N LEU A 6 -16.59 -50.39 -33.23
CA LEU A 6 -17.46 -49.88 -32.18
C LEU A 6 -16.72 -49.79 -30.82
N PHE A 7 -15.82 -50.74 -30.52
CA PHE A 7 -15.01 -50.72 -29.32
C PHE A 7 -13.96 -49.59 -29.36
N ALA A 8 -13.35 -49.34 -30.53
CA ALA A 8 -12.40 -48.24 -30.70
C ALA A 8 -13.07 -46.86 -30.56
N ALA A 9 -14.32 -46.70 -31.05
CA ALA A 9 -15.09 -45.49 -30.93
C ALA A 9 -15.50 -45.20 -29.47
N ILE A 10 -15.86 -46.24 -28.69
CA ILE A 10 -16.19 -46.06 -27.25
C ILE A 10 -14.96 -45.71 -26.43
N LEU A 11 -13.77 -46.24 -26.72
CA LEU A 11 -12.52 -45.91 -26.08
C LEU A 11 -12.08 -44.45 -26.36
N LEU A 12 -12.31 -43.96 -27.59
CA LEU A 12 -12.03 -42.56 -27.96
C LEU A 12 -12.96 -41.58 -27.26
N VAL A 13 -14.24 -41.92 -27.10
CA VAL A 13 -15.19 -41.08 -26.35
C VAL A 13 -14.86 -41.07 -24.85
N ALA A 14 -14.49 -42.23 -24.27
CA ALA A 14 -14.10 -42.31 -22.86
C ALA A 14 -12.80 -41.49 -22.55
N ALA A 15 -11.87 -41.42 -23.50
CA ALA A 15 -10.66 -40.60 -23.35
C ALA A 15 -10.95 -39.08 -23.38
N SER A 16 -12.04 -38.67 -24.02
CA SER A 16 -12.43 -37.24 -24.10
C SER A 16 -13.05 -36.71 -22.81
N PHE A 17 -13.55 -37.57 -21.93
CA PHE A 17 -14.15 -37.14 -20.64
C PHE A 17 -13.16 -37.01 -19.48
N ASN A 18 -11.90 -37.41 -19.66
CA ASN A 18 -10.89 -37.29 -18.58
C ASN A 18 -10.20 -35.91 -18.49
N ASN A 19 -10.56 -34.97 -19.35
CA ASN A 19 -10.07 -33.58 -19.23
C ASN A 19 -11.03 -32.69 -18.43
N THR A 20 -11.45 -33.13 -17.24
CA THR A 20 -11.84 -32.18 -16.22
C THR A 20 -10.55 -31.54 -15.70
N ALA A 21 -10.00 -30.60 -16.46
CA ALA A 21 -9.10 -29.63 -15.91
C ALA A 21 -9.93 -28.88 -14.85
N SER A 22 -9.87 -29.34 -13.60
CA SER A 22 -10.34 -28.54 -12.49
C SER A 22 -9.49 -27.26 -12.54
N ALA A 23 -10.10 -26.18 -13.00
CA ALA A 23 -9.46 -24.88 -12.99
C ALA A 23 -9.17 -24.56 -11.52
N GLN A 24 -7.97 -24.91 -11.08
CA GLN A 24 -7.55 -24.66 -9.72
C GLN A 24 -7.38 -23.15 -9.59
N VAL A 25 -8.25 -22.50 -8.81
CA VAL A 25 -8.21 -21.08 -8.55
C VAL A 25 -6.82 -20.72 -7.98
N LYS A 26 -6.10 -19.88 -8.70
CA LYS A 26 -4.77 -19.46 -8.30
C LYS A 26 -4.85 -18.19 -7.46
N ILE A 27 -4.60 -18.33 -6.16
CA ILE A 27 -4.63 -17.23 -5.21
C ILE A 27 -3.20 -16.85 -4.85
N GLY A 28 -2.88 -15.56 -4.93
CA GLY A 28 -1.63 -15.00 -4.47
C GLY A 28 -1.82 -14.07 -3.27
N TYR A 29 -0.73 -13.61 -2.68
CA TYR A 29 -0.74 -12.57 -1.66
C TYR A 29 0.31 -11.49 -1.97
N PHE A 30 0.09 -10.31 -1.42
CA PHE A 30 0.89 -9.13 -1.73
C PHE A 30 0.99 -8.21 -0.50
N ASP A 31 2.19 -7.67 -0.28
CA ASP A 31 2.50 -6.67 0.75
C ASP A 31 2.99 -5.38 0.09
N ASP A 32 2.13 -4.36 0.05
CA ASP A 32 2.47 -3.06 -0.53
C ASP A 32 3.45 -2.27 0.34
N GLN A 33 3.42 -2.44 1.66
CA GLN A 33 4.33 -1.75 2.59
C GLN A 33 5.77 -2.19 2.38
N SER A 34 5.98 -3.51 2.23
CA SER A 34 7.31 -4.05 1.92
C SER A 34 7.85 -3.51 0.59
N VAL A 35 7.00 -3.35 -0.44
CA VAL A 35 7.42 -2.76 -1.72
C VAL A 35 7.71 -1.27 -1.58
N ILE A 36 6.89 -0.52 -0.84
CA ILE A 36 7.13 0.91 -0.57
C ILE A 36 8.49 1.11 0.09
N ALA A 37 8.83 0.29 1.08
CA ALA A 37 10.10 0.38 1.80
C ALA A 37 11.33 0.19 0.90
N LEU A 38 11.19 -0.48 -0.26
CA LEU A 38 12.26 -0.67 -1.23
C LEU A 38 12.52 0.55 -2.14
N PHE A 39 11.64 1.55 -2.16
CA PHE A 39 11.89 2.74 -2.98
C PHE A 39 13.06 3.55 -2.39
N PRO A 40 14.08 3.86 -3.19
CA PRO A 40 15.26 4.60 -2.71
C PRO A 40 14.88 5.95 -2.10
N GLY A 41 15.36 6.22 -0.89
CA GLY A 41 15.16 7.48 -0.21
C GLY A 41 13.73 7.78 0.27
N ILE A 42 12.81 6.82 0.17
CA ILE A 42 11.40 7.04 0.57
C ILE A 42 11.29 7.33 2.07
N GLN A 43 12.01 6.57 2.90
CA GLN A 43 11.96 6.71 4.35
C GLN A 43 12.47 8.09 4.77
N GLU A 44 13.65 8.50 4.27
CA GLU A 44 14.23 9.81 4.56
C GLU A 44 13.31 10.96 4.11
N LYS A 45 12.71 10.82 2.93
CA LYS A 45 11.75 11.80 2.41
C LYS A 45 10.51 11.90 3.29
N LEU A 46 9.95 10.77 3.71
CA LEU A 46 8.79 10.74 4.60
C LEU A 46 9.13 11.41 5.94
N ASP A 47 10.22 11.01 6.58
CA ASP A 47 10.64 11.52 7.86
C ASP A 47 10.87 13.05 7.81
N THR A 48 11.55 13.53 6.76
CA THR A 48 11.82 14.96 6.58
C THR A 48 10.53 15.76 6.37
N VAL A 49 9.67 15.31 5.45
CA VAL A 49 8.46 16.07 5.11
C VAL A 49 7.43 16.02 6.25
N LEU A 50 7.28 14.86 6.91
CA LEU A 50 6.36 14.73 8.03
C LEU A 50 6.82 15.54 9.24
N LYS A 51 8.12 15.55 9.51
CA LYS A 51 8.70 16.38 10.59
C LYS A 51 8.48 17.86 10.34
N SER A 52 8.78 18.35 9.13
CA SER A 52 8.53 19.75 8.76
C SER A 52 7.03 20.09 8.84
N TYR A 53 6.16 19.21 8.35
CA TYR A 53 4.72 19.41 8.43
C TYR A 53 4.22 19.51 9.88
N ALA A 54 4.73 18.67 10.78
CA ALA A 54 4.37 18.71 12.19
C ALA A 54 4.88 19.98 12.90
N GLN A 55 6.14 20.36 12.65
CA GLN A 55 6.81 21.46 13.35
C GLN A 55 6.41 22.83 12.82
N ASP A 56 6.18 22.94 11.50
CA ASP A 56 5.85 24.22 10.88
C ASP A 56 4.33 24.35 10.70
N SER A 57 3.74 23.53 9.81
CA SER A 57 2.33 23.72 9.38
C SER A 57 1.33 23.48 10.51
N LEU A 58 1.46 22.36 11.25
CA LEU A 58 0.50 22.04 12.31
C LEU A 58 0.71 22.91 13.55
N GLN A 59 1.96 23.27 13.86
CA GLN A 59 2.24 24.20 14.97
C GLN A 59 1.69 25.60 14.67
N ASP A 60 1.87 26.09 13.46
CA ASP A 60 1.31 27.38 13.04
C ASP A 60 -0.22 27.37 13.06
N GLU A 61 -0.84 26.28 12.59
CA GLU A 61 -2.28 26.11 12.64
C GLU A 61 -2.82 26.09 14.06
N TYR A 62 -2.12 25.42 14.99
CA TYR A 62 -2.47 25.46 16.42
C TYR A 62 -2.44 26.87 16.97
N ASN A 63 -1.34 27.57 16.75
CA ASN A 63 -1.13 28.92 17.26
C ASN A 63 -2.17 29.89 16.69
N TYR A 64 -2.47 29.78 15.40
CA TYR A 64 -3.53 30.55 14.75
C TYR A 64 -4.91 30.24 15.36
N THR A 65 -5.25 28.96 15.51
CA THR A 65 -6.54 28.54 16.08
C THR A 65 -6.70 29.04 17.53
N LEU A 66 -5.64 28.95 18.32
CA LEU A 66 -5.63 29.44 19.69
C LEU A 66 -5.85 30.97 19.76
N LYS A 67 -5.11 31.71 18.92
CA LYS A 67 -5.25 33.15 18.82
C LYS A 67 -6.64 33.59 18.36
N ASP A 68 -7.18 32.92 17.34
CA ASP A 68 -8.54 33.18 16.83
C ASP A 68 -9.60 32.93 17.91
N TYR A 69 -9.47 31.81 18.66
CA TYR A 69 -10.33 31.54 19.80
C TYR A 69 -10.26 32.64 20.86
N GLN A 70 -9.06 33.06 21.26
CA GLN A 70 -8.88 34.10 22.28
C GLN A 70 -9.50 35.44 21.86
N ILE A 71 -9.30 35.84 20.61
CA ILE A 71 -9.89 37.08 20.08
C ILE A 71 -11.41 36.99 20.07
N LYS A 72 -11.99 35.92 19.54
CA LYS A 72 -13.44 35.74 19.46
C LYS A 72 -14.10 35.60 20.82
N ASP A 73 -13.46 34.92 21.77
CA ASP A 73 -13.92 34.82 23.16
C ASP A 73 -13.94 36.18 23.85
N SER A 74 -12.90 36.97 23.62
CA SER A 74 -12.84 38.33 24.15
C SER A 74 -13.93 39.25 23.58
N ILE A 75 -14.16 39.19 22.26
CA ILE A 75 -15.24 39.94 21.59
C ILE A 75 -16.61 39.47 22.10
N TYR A 76 -16.82 38.15 22.18
CA TYR A 76 -18.06 37.58 22.68
C TYR A 76 -18.38 38.05 24.09
N LYS A 77 -17.40 38.06 25.01
CA LYS A 77 -17.56 38.54 26.38
C LYS A 77 -17.89 40.02 26.45
N ARG A 78 -17.19 40.85 25.65
CA ARG A 78 -17.39 42.29 25.58
C ARG A 78 -18.80 42.64 25.06
N ASP A 79 -19.21 41.96 23.98
CA ASP A 79 -20.43 42.33 23.24
C ASP A 79 -21.63 41.48 23.63
N SER A 80 -21.56 40.69 24.71
CA SER A 80 -22.56 39.74 25.16
C SER A 80 -23.96 40.34 25.34
N ALA A 81 -24.05 41.58 25.88
CA ALA A 81 -25.30 42.26 26.08
C ALA A 81 -26.00 42.67 24.78
N ASP A 82 -25.23 43.03 23.74
CA ASP A 82 -25.76 43.36 22.41
C ASP A 82 -26.04 42.12 21.57
N LEU A 83 -25.26 41.06 21.71
CA LEU A 83 -25.47 39.77 21.07
C LEU A 83 -26.79 39.14 21.57
N SER A 84 -27.11 39.25 22.86
CA SER A 84 -28.35 38.71 23.41
C SER A 84 -29.63 39.32 22.79
N LYS A 85 -29.54 40.54 22.25
CA LYS A 85 -30.63 41.18 21.49
C LYS A 85 -30.77 40.69 20.05
N ARG A 86 -29.79 39.94 19.56
CA ARG A 86 -29.67 39.45 18.17
C ARG A 86 -29.48 37.93 18.15
N PRO A 87 -30.53 37.11 18.30
CA PRO A 87 -30.44 35.67 18.51
C PRO A 87 -29.59 34.94 17.46
N LYS A 88 -29.73 35.32 16.18
CA LYS A 88 -28.97 34.70 15.09
C LYS A 88 -27.45 35.02 15.18
N ALA A 89 -27.09 36.25 15.54
CA ALA A 89 -25.70 36.64 15.70
C ALA A 89 -25.07 35.97 16.94
N LEU A 90 -25.84 35.84 18.02
CA LEU A 90 -25.44 35.14 19.23
C LEU A 90 -25.16 33.65 18.91
N GLN A 91 -26.05 32.98 18.19
CA GLN A 91 -25.90 31.60 17.81
C GLN A 91 -24.63 31.41 16.97
N MET A 92 -24.45 32.22 15.93
CA MET A 92 -23.23 32.13 15.06
C MET A 92 -21.93 32.33 15.88
N ALA A 93 -21.89 33.30 16.77
CA ALA A 93 -20.72 33.55 17.62
C ALA A 93 -20.46 32.38 18.57
N THR A 94 -21.50 31.80 19.14
CA THR A 94 -21.41 30.64 20.04
C THR A 94 -20.93 29.40 19.28
N ASP A 95 -21.46 29.15 18.09
CA ASP A 95 -21.08 28.01 17.24
C ASP A 95 -19.63 28.12 16.81
N ASP A 96 -19.17 29.31 16.43
CA ASP A 96 -17.77 29.55 16.07
C ASP A 96 -16.83 29.30 17.25
N LEU A 97 -17.15 29.82 18.45
CA LEU A 97 -16.37 29.58 19.66
C LEU A 97 -16.32 28.09 20.03
N ASN A 98 -17.46 27.42 19.96
CA ASN A 98 -17.54 25.99 20.27
C ASN A 98 -16.72 25.17 19.28
N ARG A 99 -16.74 25.49 17.98
CA ARG A 99 -15.94 24.84 16.96
C ARG A 99 -14.44 24.97 17.21
N LEU A 100 -13.98 26.19 17.50
CA LEU A 100 -12.57 26.46 17.81
C LEU A 100 -12.15 25.76 19.10
N LYS A 101 -12.96 25.86 20.15
CA LYS A 101 -12.73 25.20 21.43
C LYS A 101 -12.65 23.68 21.27
N TYR A 102 -13.58 23.08 20.53
CA TYR A 102 -13.58 21.65 20.26
C TYR A 102 -12.29 21.23 19.52
N LYS A 103 -11.88 21.98 18.51
CA LYS A 103 -10.62 21.72 17.78
C LYS A 103 -9.40 21.77 18.69
N LEU A 104 -9.31 22.78 19.58
CA LEU A 104 -8.20 22.92 20.52
C LEU A 104 -8.18 21.78 21.57
N ILE A 105 -9.34 21.41 22.11
CA ILE A 105 -9.44 20.31 23.09
C ILE A 105 -9.02 18.98 22.45
N ASN A 106 -9.40 18.76 21.20
CA ASN A 106 -9.12 17.51 20.48
C ASN A 106 -7.89 17.66 19.55
N TRP A 107 -6.98 18.62 19.84
CA TRP A 107 -5.85 18.93 18.97
C TRP A 107 -4.96 17.72 18.69
N GLN A 108 -4.69 16.91 19.69
CA GLN A 108 -3.84 15.73 19.54
C GLN A 108 -4.42 14.74 18.50
N GLN A 109 -5.73 14.49 18.58
CA GLN A 109 -6.41 13.62 17.61
C GLN A 109 -6.41 14.23 16.20
N TYR A 110 -6.66 15.53 16.10
CA TYR A 110 -6.60 16.27 14.83
C TYR A 110 -5.21 16.21 14.22
N GLN A 111 -4.17 16.43 15.03
CA GLN A 111 -2.78 16.34 14.60
C GLN A 111 -2.43 14.94 14.06
N GLN A 112 -2.80 13.90 14.79
CA GLN A 112 -2.57 12.51 14.35
C GLN A 112 -3.25 12.24 13.00
N GLN A 113 -4.52 12.55 12.86
CA GLN A 113 -5.27 12.36 11.61
C GLN A 113 -4.66 13.15 10.44
N SER A 114 -4.24 14.39 10.70
CA SER A 114 -3.59 15.24 9.68
C SER A 114 -2.24 14.67 9.24
N MET A 115 -1.47 14.11 10.17
CA MET A 115 -0.19 13.44 9.88
C MET A 115 -0.40 12.16 9.05
N GLU A 116 -1.37 11.32 9.42
CA GLU A 116 -1.73 10.11 8.69
C GLU A 116 -2.18 10.45 7.26
N GLN A 117 -3.02 11.47 7.11
CA GLN A 117 -3.45 11.93 5.79
C GLN A 117 -2.31 12.50 4.96
N LYS A 118 -1.40 13.25 5.56
CA LYS A 118 -0.20 13.76 4.89
C LYS A 118 0.68 12.63 4.38
N GLN A 119 0.92 11.63 5.24
CA GLN A 119 1.69 10.44 4.87
C GLN A 119 1.04 9.68 3.72
N GLU A 120 -0.27 9.44 3.77
CA GLU A 120 -1.02 8.76 2.72
C GLU A 120 -0.90 9.50 1.37
N ASN A 121 -1.05 10.83 1.39
CA ASN A 121 -0.90 11.66 0.20
C ASN A 121 0.53 11.60 -0.38
N LEU A 122 1.56 11.50 0.47
CA LEU A 122 2.95 11.34 0.03
C LEU A 122 3.21 9.95 -0.58
N LEU A 123 2.55 8.92 -0.07
CA LEU A 123 2.68 7.54 -0.54
C LEU A 123 1.82 7.23 -1.77
N MET A 124 0.76 7.99 -2.02
CA MET A 124 -0.18 7.77 -3.11
C MET A 124 0.48 7.55 -4.49
N PRO A 125 1.44 8.37 -4.96
CA PRO A 125 2.08 8.15 -6.26
C PRO A 125 2.90 6.85 -6.32
N TYR A 126 3.43 6.39 -5.20
CA TYR A 126 4.14 5.11 -5.12
C TYR A 126 3.15 3.95 -5.17
N ARG A 127 2.05 4.03 -4.42
CA ARG A 127 0.97 3.03 -4.46
C ARG A 127 0.34 2.89 -5.84
N GLN A 128 0.19 3.98 -6.58
CA GLN A 128 -0.29 3.92 -7.98
C GLN A 128 0.67 3.15 -8.88
N LYS A 129 1.99 3.38 -8.76
CA LYS A 129 3.01 2.63 -9.51
C LYS A 129 2.99 1.15 -9.14
N ILE A 130 2.89 0.86 -7.85
CA ILE A 130 2.81 -0.51 -7.33
C ILE A 130 1.56 -1.22 -7.86
N ALA A 131 0.40 -0.55 -7.81
CA ALA A 131 -0.85 -1.11 -8.31
C ALA A 131 -0.79 -1.44 -9.81
N ALA A 132 -0.19 -0.57 -10.61
CA ALA A 132 0.02 -0.83 -12.04
C ALA A 132 0.94 -2.06 -12.26
N ALA A 133 2.08 -2.12 -11.58
CA ALA A 133 2.99 -3.25 -11.67
C ALA A 133 2.36 -4.56 -11.17
N LEU A 134 1.58 -4.49 -10.08
CA LEU A 134 0.85 -5.64 -9.55
C LEU A 134 -0.18 -6.18 -10.57
N ALA A 135 -0.93 -5.30 -11.22
CA ALA A 135 -1.89 -5.70 -12.26
C ALA A 135 -1.22 -6.43 -13.43
N GLU A 136 -0.04 -5.97 -13.85
CA GLU A 136 0.75 -6.66 -14.87
C GLU A 136 1.24 -8.04 -14.39
N VAL A 137 1.77 -8.13 -13.18
CA VAL A 137 2.23 -9.40 -12.58
C VAL A 137 1.07 -10.40 -12.45
N ILE A 138 -0.10 -9.95 -12.00
CA ILE A 138 -1.32 -10.78 -11.92
C ILE A 138 -1.65 -11.37 -13.28
N LYS A 139 -1.66 -10.54 -14.32
CA LYS A 139 -1.96 -10.96 -15.71
C LYS A 139 -0.92 -11.93 -16.25
N GLU A 140 0.37 -11.61 -16.10
CA GLU A 140 1.48 -12.44 -16.60
C GLU A 140 1.52 -13.81 -15.93
N GLN A 141 1.27 -13.85 -14.63
CA GLN A 141 1.36 -15.07 -13.84
C GLN A 141 0.02 -15.79 -13.69
N LYS A 142 -1.06 -15.26 -14.29
CA LYS A 142 -2.41 -15.84 -14.31
C LYS A 142 -2.95 -16.14 -12.91
N TYR A 143 -2.91 -15.15 -12.03
CA TYR A 143 -3.58 -15.22 -10.73
C TYR A 143 -5.04 -14.81 -10.88
N ASP A 144 -5.95 -15.54 -10.21
CA ASP A 144 -7.37 -15.23 -10.18
C ASP A 144 -7.70 -14.24 -9.07
N PHE A 145 -7.02 -14.38 -7.92
CA PHE A 145 -7.19 -13.49 -6.77
C PHE A 145 -5.85 -13.16 -6.12
N VAL A 146 -5.76 -11.94 -5.55
CA VAL A 146 -4.64 -11.51 -4.73
C VAL A 146 -5.17 -10.95 -3.42
N LEU A 147 -4.69 -11.49 -2.31
CA LEU A 147 -5.03 -11.06 -0.97
C LEU A 147 -3.94 -10.13 -0.43
N LYS A 148 -4.30 -9.20 0.41
CA LYS A 148 -3.31 -8.45 1.19
C LYS A 148 -2.67 -9.39 2.22
N GLN A 149 -1.37 -9.23 2.44
CA GLN A 149 -0.64 -10.05 3.42
C GLN A 149 -1.25 -9.92 4.83
N GLU A 150 -1.71 -8.73 5.19
CA GLU A 150 -2.39 -8.45 6.48
C GLU A 150 -3.67 -9.29 6.67
N SER A 151 -4.30 -9.73 5.58
CA SER A 151 -5.50 -10.56 5.60
C SER A 151 -5.20 -12.05 5.74
N LEU A 152 -3.93 -12.46 5.73
CA LEU A 152 -3.54 -13.85 5.87
C LEU A 152 -3.53 -14.25 7.35
N SER A 153 -4.11 -15.42 7.63
CA SER A 153 -4.02 -16.00 8.96
C SER A 153 -2.56 -16.34 9.32
N PRO A 154 -2.11 -16.15 10.58
CA PRO A 154 -0.79 -16.58 11.04
C PRO A 154 -0.56 -18.09 10.92
N TYR A 155 -1.61 -18.88 10.68
CA TYR A 155 -1.57 -20.34 10.49
C TYR A 155 -1.40 -20.78 9.03
N THR A 156 -1.02 -19.88 8.11
CA THR A 156 -0.68 -20.28 6.72
C THR A 156 0.56 -21.17 6.71
N ASN A 157 0.53 -22.24 5.92
CA ASN A 157 1.66 -23.16 5.81
C ASN A 157 2.88 -22.42 5.19
N PRO A 158 4.01 -22.30 5.91
CA PRO A 158 5.19 -21.58 5.43
C PRO A 158 5.77 -22.12 4.12
N SER A 159 5.61 -23.42 3.87
CA SER A 159 6.10 -24.08 2.65
C SER A 159 5.36 -23.66 1.38
N ILE A 160 4.17 -23.10 1.51
CA ILE A 160 3.33 -22.66 0.37
C ILE A 160 3.56 -21.19 0.05
N THR A 161 4.02 -20.38 1.01
CA THR A 161 4.07 -18.92 0.91
C THR A 161 4.98 -18.40 -0.22
N GLY A 162 6.12 -19.04 -0.49
CA GLY A 162 7.10 -18.56 -1.46
C GLY A 162 6.58 -18.45 -2.89
N ASN A 163 5.79 -19.44 -3.33
CA ASN A 163 5.28 -19.51 -4.72
C ASN A 163 4.11 -18.57 -4.99
N TYR A 164 3.40 -18.13 -3.93
CA TYR A 164 2.20 -17.29 -4.03
C TYR A 164 2.45 -15.83 -3.64
N ASN A 165 3.68 -15.49 -3.26
CA ASN A 165 4.08 -14.13 -2.92
C ASN A 165 4.34 -13.30 -4.20
N LEU A 166 3.53 -12.25 -4.39
CA LEU A 166 3.66 -11.33 -5.51
C LEU A 166 4.50 -10.09 -5.17
N THR A 167 4.88 -9.89 -3.91
CA THR A 167 5.68 -8.75 -3.45
C THR A 167 7.02 -8.67 -4.19
N ILE A 168 7.74 -9.79 -4.28
CA ILE A 168 9.04 -9.85 -4.97
C ILE A 168 8.91 -9.64 -6.48
N PRO A 169 7.99 -10.34 -7.21
CA PRO A 169 7.76 -10.08 -8.63
C PRO A 169 7.42 -8.62 -8.96
N VAL A 170 6.61 -7.97 -8.11
CA VAL A 170 6.26 -6.55 -8.27
C VAL A 170 7.46 -5.65 -8.05
N ALA A 171 8.26 -5.91 -7.02
CA ALA A 171 9.50 -5.16 -6.77
C ALA A 171 10.50 -5.31 -7.93
N MET A 172 10.65 -6.53 -8.48
CA MET A 172 11.48 -6.79 -9.67
C MET A 172 10.94 -6.06 -10.91
N LYS A 173 9.64 -6.05 -11.13
CA LYS A 173 8.99 -5.33 -12.24
C LYS A 173 9.23 -3.83 -12.16
N LEU A 174 9.22 -3.28 -10.97
CA LEU A 174 9.52 -1.87 -10.69
C LEU A 174 11.03 -1.57 -10.66
N LYS A 175 11.88 -2.60 -10.85
CA LYS A 175 13.36 -2.49 -10.78
C LYS A 175 13.86 -1.90 -9.46
N LEU A 176 13.17 -2.23 -8.37
CA LEU A 176 13.56 -1.81 -7.03
C LEU A 176 14.74 -2.65 -6.52
N PRO A 177 15.63 -2.08 -5.67
CA PRO A 177 16.76 -2.80 -5.12
C PRO A 177 16.26 -3.91 -4.18
N LEU A 178 16.54 -5.16 -4.53
CA LEU A 178 16.30 -6.33 -3.68
C LEU A 178 17.61 -6.81 -3.08
N PRO A 179 17.63 -7.31 -1.83
CA PRO A 179 18.77 -8.05 -1.31
C PRO A 179 19.04 -9.27 -2.20
N LYS A 180 20.32 -9.51 -2.54
CA LYS A 180 20.70 -10.59 -3.44
C LYS A 180 20.20 -11.96 -2.98
N GLU A 181 20.25 -12.19 -1.68
CA GLU A 181 19.80 -13.44 -1.05
C GLU A 181 18.29 -13.67 -1.28
N VAL A 182 17.48 -12.59 -1.24
CA VAL A 182 16.03 -12.64 -1.46
C VAL A 182 15.74 -12.93 -2.94
N GLU A 183 16.46 -12.29 -3.85
CA GLU A 183 16.32 -12.50 -5.30
C GLU A 183 16.71 -13.93 -5.68
N GLU A 184 17.82 -14.43 -5.17
CA GLU A 184 18.27 -15.80 -5.43
C GLU A 184 17.32 -16.84 -4.84
N ALA A 185 16.90 -16.69 -3.58
CA ALA A 185 15.93 -17.58 -2.96
C ALA A 185 14.62 -17.64 -3.74
N PHE A 186 14.15 -16.51 -4.24
CA PHE A 186 12.95 -16.43 -5.06
C PHE A 186 13.11 -17.14 -6.40
N ARG A 187 14.26 -16.99 -7.08
CA ARG A 187 14.57 -17.67 -8.35
C ARG A 187 14.62 -19.18 -8.16
N VAL A 188 15.31 -19.63 -7.10
CA VAL A 188 15.42 -21.05 -6.76
C VAL A 188 14.03 -21.65 -6.47
N ALA A 189 13.21 -20.98 -5.70
CA ALA A 189 11.85 -21.42 -5.38
C ALA A 189 10.96 -21.57 -6.62
N ARG A 190 11.22 -20.81 -7.69
CA ARG A 190 10.49 -20.88 -8.96
C ARG A 190 11.17 -21.73 -10.04
N GLY A 191 12.25 -22.44 -9.73
CA GLY A 191 12.98 -23.26 -10.68
C GLY A 191 13.66 -22.47 -11.81
N VAL A 192 13.88 -21.17 -11.62
CA VAL A 192 14.64 -20.32 -12.56
C VAL A 192 16.12 -20.44 -12.22
N ALA A 193 16.94 -20.84 -13.18
CA ALA A 193 18.39 -20.97 -12.99
C ALA A 193 19.01 -19.68 -12.43
N PRO A 194 20.02 -19.77 -11.53
CA PRO A 194 20.69 -18.59 -11.00
C PRO A 194 21.25 -17.74 -12.15
N ALA A 195 21.16 -16.41 -12.00
CA ALA A 195 21.76 -15.50 -12.98
C ALA A 195 23.25 -15.80 -13.07
N ALA A 196 23.74 -16.05 -14.28
CA ALA A 196 25.18 -16.25 -14.51
C ALA A 196 25.94 -15.08 -13.89
N ALA A 197 26.89 -15.37 -13.01
CA ALA A 197 27.76 -14.37 -12.43
C ALA A 197 28.42 -13.57 -13.57
N PRO A 198 28.53 -12.22 -13.46
CA PRO A 198 29.20 -11.43 -14.47
C PRO A 198 30.62 -11.99 -14.65
N ALA A 199 30.92 -12.40 -15.87
CA ALA A 199 32.24 -12.97 -16.22
C ALA A 199 33.34 -12.02 -15.72
N ALA A 200 34.17 -12.53 -14.82
CA ALA A 200 35.33 -11.80 -14.33
C ALA A 200 36.18 -11.37 -15.56
N LYS A 201 36.34 -10.05 -15.73
CA LYS A 201 37.26 -9.52 -16.76
C LYS A 201 38.63 -10.12 -16.52
N ALA A 202 39.09 -10.92 -17.48
CA ALA A 202 40.45 -11.45 -17.48
C ALA A 202 41.46 -10.29 -17.36
N PRO A 203 42.50 -10.43 -16.55
CA PRO A 203 43.51 -9.39 -16.43
C PRO A 203 44.22 -9.18 -17.78
N ALA A 204 44.26 -7.93 -18.23
CA ALA A 204 45.01 -7.54 -19.42
C ALA A 204 46.47 -7.94 -19.26
N LYS A 205 46.97 -8.80 -20.16
CA LYS A 205 48.40 -9.08 -20.31
C LYS A 205 49.09 -7.77 -20.70
N LYS A 206 49.92 -7.26 -19.79
CA LYS A 206 50.96 -6.28 -20.17
C LYS A 206 52.00 -7.00 -21.00
N GLY A 207 52.13 -6.65 -22.26
CA GLY A 207 53.30 -6.84 -23.10
C GLY A 207 54.16 -5.58 -23.05
#